data_900e43baf010b4ce73743c72aa859cac
#
_entry.id   900e43baf010b4ce73743c72aa859cac
#
_cell.length_a   1.000
_cell.length_b   1.000
_cell.length_c   1.000
_cell.angle_alpha   90.00
_cell.angle_beta   90.00
_cell.angle_gamma   90.00
#
_symmetry.space_group_name_H-M   'P 1'
#
loop_
_entity.id
_entity.type
_entity.pdbx_description
1 polymer ?
#
loop_
_entity_poly.entity_id
_entity_poly.type
_entity_poly.pdbx_seq_one_letter_code
_entity_poly.pdbx_strand_id
1 'polypeptide(L)'
;LQAYITRNRTLRQGRRERMLAFLAEKGAPVTIEEVAAANNGCTTGRPHFAKTMLLKGYVSSVSEAFDRYLGTPEFLEKVERPKPTAVESIHLIQAAGGIAVLAHPAKLNLSQPDFLQLLSTLCEAGLRGIEAYYSTHSPEEMAWYADIAAQHGLFCTCGSDFHGEIIKPDIALGTGRNHSLCLPDEL
;
A
#
# COMPACT_ATOMS: atom_id res chain seq x y z
N LEU A 1 4.49 -2.60 -20.09
CA LEU A 1 4.96 -2.70 -18.71
C LEU A 1 6.32 -2.01 -18.51
N GLN A 2 7.35 -2.32 -19.31
CA GLN A 2 8.71 -1.76 -19.13
C GLN A 2 8.73 -0.22 -19.19
N ALA A 3 8.07 0.38 -20.17
CA ALA A 3 7.95 1.84 -20.27
C ALA A 3 7.26 2.46 -19.04
N TYR A 4 6.22 1.80 -18.53
CA TYR A 4 5.55 2.21 -17.30
C TYR A 4 6.47 2.11 -16.07
N ILE A 5 7.23 1.03 -15.94
CA ILE A 5 8.21 0.85 -14.85
C ILE A 5 9.28 1.95 -14.90
N THR A 6 9.84 2.23 -16.08
CA THR A 6 10.84 3.29 -16.26
C THR A 6 10.29 4.66 -15.88
N ARG A 7 9.11 5.02 -16.39
CA ARG A 7 8.42 6.27 -16.01
C ARG A 7 8.19 6.36 -14.49
N ASN A 8 7.75 5.27 -13.84
CA ASN A 8 7.55 5.27 -12.40
C ASN A 8 8.85 5.41 -11.59
N ARG A 9 9.98 4.88 -12.08
CA ARG A 9 11.29 5.10 -11.45
C ARG A 9 11.66 6.58 -11.46
N THR A 10 11.52 7.27 -12.59
CA THR A 10 11.76 8.71 -12.70
C THR A 10 10.82 9.51 -11.80
N LEU A 11 9.54 9.18 -11.78
CA LEU A 11 8.55 9.83 -10.90
C LEU A 11 8.84 9.61 -9.41
N ARG A 12 9.38 8.44 -9.02
CA ARG A 12 9.81 8.17 -7.64
C ARG A 12 11.03 9.01 -7.26
N GLN A 13 11.99 9.17 -8.17
CA GLN A 13 13.15 10.02 -7.92
C GLN A 13 12.73 11.47 -7.72
N GLY A 14 11.97 12.06 -8.64
CA GLY A 14 11.46 13.41 -8.49
C GLY A 14 10.60 13.60 -7.23
N ARG A 15 9.86 12.56 -6.79
CA ARG A 15 9.13 12.60 -5.53
C ARG A 15 10.06 12.71 -4.32
N ARG A 16 11.19 11.99 -4.31
CA ARG A 16 12.17 12.10 -3.22
C ARG A 16 12.75 13.50 -3.12
N GLU A 17 13.11 14.08 -4.25
CA GLU A 17 13.61 15.46 -4.33
C GLU A 17 12.59 16.46 -3.80
N ARG A 18 11.31 16.33 -4.18
CA ARG A 18 10.24 17.16 -3.64
C ARG A 18 10.04 16.97 -2.13
N MET A 19 10.20 15.74 -1.61
CA MET A 19 10.13 15.50 -0.16
C MET A 19 11.26 16.21 0.58
N LEU A 20 12.48 16.14 0.08
CA LEU A 20 13.63 16.83 0.68
C LEU A 20 13.41 18.35 0.68
N ALA A 21 12.97 18.91 -0.45
CA ALA A 21 12.66 20.32 -0.57
C ALA A 21 11.53 20.77 0.38
N PHE A 22 10.45 19.98 0.45
CA PHE A 22 9.32 20.24 1.35
C PHE A 22 9.75 20.24 2.83
N LEU A 23 10.52 19.25 3.26
CA LEU A 23 11.01 19.18 4.64
C LEU A 23 11.97 20.32 4.97
N ALA A 24 12.81 20.72 4.03
CA ALA A 24 13.68 21.88 4.20
C ALA A 24 12.87 23.19 4.33
N GLU A 25 11.84 23.39 3.50
CA GLU A 25 10.90 24.53 3.59
C GLU A 25 10.20 24.57 4.96
N LYS A 26 9.87 23.39 5.54
CA LYS A 26 9.22 23.27 6.85
C LYS A 26 10.19 23.32 8.05
N GLY A 27 11.47 23.61 7.83
CA GLY A 27 12.46 23.72 8.90
C GLY A 27 12.93 22.38 9.49
N ALA A 28 12.69 21.27 8.79
CA ALA A 28 13.13 19.93 9.17
C ALA A 28 14.01 19.28 8.07
N PRO A 29 15.13 19.90 7.65
CA PRO A 29 15.94 19.42 6.54
C PRO A 29 16.58 18.07 6.84
N VAL A 30 16.44 17.13 5.90
CA VAL A 30 17.11 15.84 5.88
C VAL A 30 17.83 15.66 4.54
N THR A 31 18.85 14.80 4.48
CA THR A 31 19.53 14.48 3.23
C THR A 31 19.18 13.05 2.79
N ILE A 32 19.43 12.74 1.52
CA ILE A 32 19.15 11.40 1.00
C ILE A 32 20.11 10.37 1.62
N GLU A 33 21.33 10.77 1.95
CA GLU A 33 22.32 9.93 2.62
C GLU A 33 21.88 9.57 4.04
N GLU A 34 21.34 10.54 4.79
CA GLU A 34 20.78 10.30 6.12
C GLU A 34 19.59 9.34 6.06
N VAL A 35 18.69 9.53 5.09
CA VAL A 35 17.53 8.65 4.88
C VAL A 35 17.98 7.24 4.47
N ALA A 36 18.99 7.13 3.61
CA ALA A 36 19.53 5.83 3.19
C ALA A 36 20.22 5.10 4.36
N ALA A 37 21.00 5.81 5.17
CA ALA A 37 21.66 5.26 6.35
C ALA A 37 20.64 4.72 7.38
N ALA A 38 19.53 5.42 7.58
CA ALA A 38 18.43 4.99 8.46
C ALA A 38 17.66 3.77 7.94
N ASN A 39 17.89 3.34 6.67
CA ASN A 39 17.06 2.37 5.96
C ASN A 39 17.82 1.14 5.42
N ASN A 40 19.05 0.91 5.78
CA ASN A 40 19.85 -0.24 5.34
C ASN A 40 19.78 -0.55 3.82
N GLY A 41 19.66 0.49 2.97
CA GLY A 41 19.69 0.35 1.51
C GLY A 41 18.41 -0.09 0.82
N CYS A 42 17.29 -0.25 1.52
CA CYS A 42 15.99 -0.59 0.91
C CYS A 42 15.33 0.61 0.19
N THR A 43 14.25 0.36 -0.55
CA THR A 43 13.48 1.40 -1.25
C THR A 43 12.95 2.45 -0.28
N THR A 44 13.40 3.69 -0.40
CA THR A 44 13.02 4.79 0.48
C THR A 44 11.58 5.26 0.27
N GLY A 45 10.80 5.28 1.34
CA GLY A 45 9.43 5.79 1.39
C GLY A 45 9.22 6.74 2.57
N ARG A 46 8.03 7.31 2.72
CA ARG A 46 7.68 8.22 3.83
C ARG A 46 8.10 7.72 5.22
N PRO A 47 7.91 6.44 5.59
CA PRO A 47 8.33 5.95 6.90
C PRO A 47 9.83 6.12 7.18
N HIS A 48 10.66 6.03 6.16
CA HIS A 48 12.11 6.18 6.29
C HIS A 48 12.50 7.65 6.53
N PHE A 49 11.81 8.58 5.87
CA PHE A 49 11.95 10.01 6.16
C PHE A 49 11.49 10.34 7.58
N ALA A 50 10.33 9.79 8.01
CA ALA A 50 9.81 9.96 9.37
C ALA A 50 10.82 9.44 10.43
N LYS A 51 11.42 8.27 10.20
CA LYS A 51 12.47 7.72 11.05
C LYS A 51 13.71 8.63 11.13
N THR A 52 14.14 9.17 9.99
CA THR A 52 15.28 10.10 9.95
C THR A 52 14.94 11.40 10.71
N MET A 53 13.73 11.94 10.56
CA MET A 53 13.28 13.11 11.31
C MET A 53 13.27 12.86 12.82
N LEU A 54 12.85 11.67 13.26
CA LEU A 54 12.90 11.25 14.67
C LEU A 54 14.36 11.19 15.16
N LEU A 55 15.26 10.56 14.41
CA LEU A 55 16.68 10.47 14.77
C LEU A 55 17.36 11.83 14.85
N LYS A 56 16.91 12.81 14.07
CA LYS A 56 17.42 14.20 14.09
C LYS A 56 16.73 15.09 15.15
N GLY A 57 15.75 14.56 15.88
CA GLY A 57 15.03 15.27 16.91
C GLY A 57 14.03 16.33 16.41
N TYR A 58 13.65 16.30 15.13
CA TYR A 58 12.61 17.20 14.59
C TYR A 58 11.20 16.82 15.06
N VAL A 59 11.01 15.57 15.45
CA VAL A 59 9.76 15.00 15.97
C VAL A 59 10.07 14.01 17.10
N SER A 60 9.08 13.77 17.96
CA SER A 60 9.17 12.84 19.10
C SER A 60 8.71 11.42 18.75
N SER A 61 8.02 11.25 17.62
CA SER A 61 7.54 9.95 17.15
C SER A 61 7.36 9.93 15.63
N VAL A 62 7.32 8.72 15.06
CA VAL A 62 6.99 8.52 13.64
C VAL A 62 5.58 9.02 13.32
N SER A 63 4.62 8.82 14.24
CA SER A 63 3.26 9.34 14.07
C SER A 63 3.26 10.86 13.93
N GLU A 64 3.97 11.57 14.83
CA GLU A 64 4.08 13.03 14.77
C GLU A 64 4.68 13.50 13.44
N ALA A 65 5.64 12.76 12.86
CA ALA A 65 6.18 13.10 11.56
C ALA A 65 5.12 13.05 10.44
N PHE A 66 4.19 12.09 10.52
CA PHE A 66 3.08 12.03 9.57
C PHE A 66 2.05 13.13 9.82
N ASP A 67 1.68 13.37 11.07
CA ASP A 67 0.64 14.35 11.44
C ASP A 67 1.05 15.78 11.08
N ARG A 68 2.32 16.14 11.29
CA ARG A 68 2.82 17.50 11.09
C ARG A 68 3.45 17.78 9.73
N TYR A 69 3.92 16.74 9.01
CA TYR A 69 4.70 16.90 7.79
C TYR A 69 4.22 15.98 6.66
N LEU A 70 4.46 14.67 6.79
CA LEU A 70 4.41 13.70 5.70
C LEU A 70 3.01 13.19 5.32
N GLY A 71 2.00 13.51 6.12
CA GLY A 71 0.59 13.16 5.90
C GLY A 71 -0.32 14.35 5.67
N THR A 72 0.21 15.58 5.73
CA THR A 72 -0.60 16.80 5.60
C THR A 72 -1.17 16.97 4.20
N PRO A 73 -2.33 17.64 4.03
CA PRO A 73 -2.89 17.96 2.71
C PRO A 73 -1.89 18.69 1.81
N GLU A 74 -1.14 19.64 2.37
CA GLU A 74 -0.12 20.39 1.64
C GLU A 74 1.02 19.48 1.13
N PHE A 75 1.46 18.51 1.94
CA PHE A 75 2.44 17.52 1.51
C PHE A 75 1.89 16.66 0.36
N LEU A 76 0.65 16.21 0.48
CA LEU A 76 0.02 15.38 -0.55
C LEU A 76 -0.09 16.13 -1.87
N GLU A 77 -0.43 17.41 -1.84
CA GLU A 77 -0.51 18.26 -3.03
C GLU A 77 0.87 18.53 -3.68
N LYS A 78 1.86 18.94 -2.88
CA LYS A 78 3.18 19.35 -3.38
C LYS A 78 4.11 18.20 -3.74
N VAL A 79 3.99 17.06 -3.06
CA VAL A 79 4.99 16.00 -3.09
C VAL A 79 4.48 14.73 -3.75
N GLU A 80 3.20 14.39 -3.59
CA GLU A 80 2.69 13.13 -4.15
C GLU A 80 2.72 13.15 -5.68
N ARG A 81 2.91 11.97 -6.24
CA ARG A 81 2.94 11.76 -7.69
C ARG A 81 1.57 11.30 -8.18
N PRO A 82 1.22 11.57 -9.43
CA PRO A 82 0.07 10.93 -10.05
C PRO A 82 0.18 9.41 -9.94
N LYS A 83 -0.87 8.79 -9.45
CA LYS A 83 -1.01 7.33 -9.42
C LYS A 83 -2.01 6.93 -10.48
N PRO A 84 -1.85 5.77 -11.13
CA PRO A 84 -2.89 5.25 -12.00
C PRO A 84 -4.14 4.99 -11.17
N THR A 85 -5.29 5.17 -11.78
CA THR A 85 -6.56 4.69 -11.22
C THR A 85 -6.55 3.17 -11.10
N ALA A 86 -7.50 2.61 -10.35
CA ALA A 86 -7.63 1.16 -10.24
C ALA A 86 -7.87 0.51 -11.62
N VAL A 87 -8.73 1.11 -12.45
CA VAL A 87 -9.03 0.66 -13.81
C VAL A 87 -7.77 0.70 -14.71
N GLU A 88 -7.03 1.83 -14.70
CA GLU A 88 -5.77 1.91 -15.44
C GLU A 88 -4.74 0.87 -14.97
N SER A 89 -4.70 0.58 -13.65
CA SER A 89 -3.81 -0.42 -13.07
C SER A 89 -4.17 -1.83 -13.56
N ILE A 90 -5.47 -2.18 -13.62
CA ILE A 90 -5.95 -3.44 -14.16
C ILE A 90 -5.53 -3.59 -15.62
N HIS A 91 -5.78 -2.58 -16.46
CA HIS A 91 -5.41 -2.62 -17.88
C HIS A 91 -3.90 -2.74 -18.07
N LEU A 92 -3.07 -2.07 -17.24
CA LEU A 92 -1.61 -2.20 -17.30
C LEU A 92 -1.13 -3.60 -16.94
N ILE A 93 -1.76 -4.25 -15.94
CA ILE A 93 -1.46 -5.63 -15.54
C ILE A 93 -1.82 -6.60 -16.67
N GLN A 94 -3.02 -6.46 -17.25
CA GLN A 94 -3.49 -7.29 -18.37
C GLN A 94 -2.61 -7.12 -19.60
N ALA A 95 -2.28 -5.89 -19.97
CA ALA A 95 -1.36 -5.61 -21.10
C ALA A 95 0.05 -6.19 -20.90
N ALA A 96 0.39 -6.56 -19.66
CA ALA A 96 1.63 -7.25 -19.31
C ALA A 96 1.51 -8.77 -19.27
N GLY A 97 0.32 -9.33 -19.59
CA GLY A 97 0.02 -10.75 -19.46
C GLY A 97 -0.24 -11.21 -18.01
N GLY A 98 -0.44 -10.27 -17.08
CA GLY A 98 -0.73 -10.55 -15.68
C GLY A 98 -2.22 -10.62 -15.36
N ILE A 99 -2.52 -11.05 -14.15
CA ILE A 99 -3.87 -11.16 -13.61
C ILE A 99 -4.01 -10.15 -12.47
N ALA A 100 -5.04 -9.30 -12.54
CA ALA A 100 -5.29 -8.29 -11.51
C ALA A 100 -6.10 -8.89 -10.34
N VAL A 101 -5.64 -8.63 -9.13
CA VAL A 101 -6.26 -9.04 -7.88
C VAL A 101 -6.43 -7.82 -6.96
N LEU A 102 -7.60 -7.67 -6.35
CA LEU A 102 -7.87 -6.64 -5.35
C LEU A 102 -7.31 -7.09 -3.99
N ALA A 103 -6.24 -6.43 -3.53
CA ALA A 103 -5.58 -6.74 -2.26
C ALA A 103 -6.32 -6.09 -1.07
N HIS A 104 -6.32 -6.76 0.10
CA HIS A 104 -6.81 -6.29 1.42
C HIS A 104 -8.03 -5.37 1.35
N PRO A 105 -9.17 -5.82 0.78
CA PRO A 105 -10.31 -4.98 0.45
C PRO A 105 -10.94 -4.24 1.64
N ALA A 106 -10.91 -4.78 2.85
CA ALA A 106 -11.42 -4.11 4.05
C ALA A 106 -10.70 -2.78 4.34
N LYS A 107 -9.45 -2.61 3.92
CA LYS A 107 -8.72 -1.34 4.08
C LYS A 107 -9.27 -0.18 3.26
N LEU A 108 -10.17 -0.43 2.33
CA LEU A 108 -10.87 0.62 1.60
C LEU A 108 -11.86 1.38 2.49
N ASN A 109 -12.28 0.79 3.62
CA ASN A 109 -13.23 1.37 4.58
C ASN A 109 -14.55 1.84 3.89
N LEU A 110 -15.03 1.10 2.93
CA LEU A 110 -16.27 1.36 2.22
C LEU A 110 -17.45 0.67 2.89
N SER A 111 -18.65 1.25 2.74
CA SER A 111 -19.88 0.52 3.02
C SER A 111 -20.04 -0.66 2.05
N GLN A 112 -20.80 -1.68 2.44
CA GLN A 112 -21.06 -2.82 1.55
C GLN A 112 -21.64 -2.41 0.18
N PRO A 113 -22.64 -1.51 0.09
CA PRO A 113 -23.13 -1.04 -1.21
C PRO A 113 -22.07 -0.34 -2.05
N ASP A 114 -21.27 0.54 -1.45
CA ASP A 114 -20.21 1.26 -2.16
C ASP A 114 -19.11 0.31 -2.64
N PHE A 115 -18.78 -0.69 -1.81
CA PHE A 115 -17.83 -1.73 -2.18
C PHE A 115 -18.31 -2.55 -3.37
N LEU A 116 -19.57 -2.98 -3.39
CA LEU A 116 -20.16 -3.74 -4.50
C LEU A 116 -20.19 -2.92 -5.79
N GLN A 117 -20.49 -1.64 -5.71
CA GLN A 117 -20.46 -0.74 -6.86
C GLN A 117 -19.02 -0.60 -7.42
N LEU A 118 -18.04 -0.41 -6.53
CA LEU A 118 -16.63 -0.40 -6.92
C LEU A 118 -16.22 -1.72 -7.55
N LEU A 119 -16.56 -2.84 -6.93
CA LEU A 119 -16.21 -4.17 -7.40
C LEU A 119 -16.76 -4.44 -8.81
N SER A 120 -18.03 -4.07 -9.08
CA SER A 120 -18.61 -4.16 -10.42
C SER A 120 -17.77 -3.42 -11.45
N THR A 121 -17.40 -2.17 -11.15
CA THR A 121 -16.53 -1.36 -12.03
C THR A 121 -15.17 -2.02 -12.27
N LEU A 122 -14.57 -2.63 -11.24
CA LEU A 122 -13.28 -3.32 -11.37
C LEU A 122 -13.41 -4.62 -12.16
N CYS A 123 -14.50 -5.37 -11.98
CA CYS A 123 -14.81 -6.58 -12.76
C CYS A 123 -15.00 -6.25 -14.24
N GLU A 124 -15.73 -5.18 -14.57
CA GLU A 124 -15.89 -4.67 -15.94
C GLU A 124 -14.55 -4.29 -16.58
N ALA A 125 -13.62 -3.75 -15.79
CA ALA A 125 -12.25 -3.46 -16.23
C ALA A 125 -11.38 -4.70 -16.35
N GLY A 126 -11.84 -5.87 -15.87
CA GLY A 126 -11.15 -7.16 -15.99
C GLY A 126 -10.39 -7.59 -14.74
N LEU A 127 -10.83 -7.17 -13.55
CA LEU A 127 -10.40 -7.77 -12.29
C LEU A 127 -10.75 -9.27 -12.29
N ARG A 128 -9.85 -10.11 -11.80
CA ARG A 128 -10.03 -11.57 -11.82
C ARG A 128 -9.97 -12.22 -10.45
N GLY A 129 -9.48 -11.53 -9.44
CA GLY A 129 -9.39 -12.09 -8.10
C GLY A 129 -9.52 -11.03 -7.00
N ILE A 130 -9.75 -11.52 -5.78
CA ILE A 130 -9.84 -10.72 -4.56
C ILE A 130 -9.10 -11.44 -3.42
N GLU A 131 -8.36 -10.69 -2.62
CA GLU A 131 -7.72 -11.22 -1.41
C GLU A 131 -8.76 -11.33 -0.29
N ALA A 132 -9.50 -12.45 -0.29
CA ALA A 132 -10.52 -12.72 0.71
C ALA A 132 -9.89 -13.06 2.06
N TYR A 133 -8.80 -13.84 2.06
CA TYR A 133 -8.12 -14.31 3.25
C TYR A 133 -6.92 -13.42 3.58
N TYR A 134 -7.12 -12.48 4.48
CA TYR A 134 -6.12 -11.49 4.85
C TYR A 134 -5.97 -11.41 6.37
N SER A 135 -4.74 -11.21 6.85
CA SER A 135 -4.37 -11.35 8.27
C SER A 135 -5.12 -10.47 9.27
N THR A 136 -5.79 -9.43 8.82
CA THR A 136 -6.60 -8.53 9.67
C THR A 136 -8.08 -8.53 9.31
N HIS A 137 -8.52 -9.36 8.37
CA HIS A 137 -9.95 -9.61 8.16
C HIS A 137 -10.50 -10.45 9.30
N SER A 138 -11.71 -10.14 9.74
CA SER A 138 -12.47 -11.02 10.64
C SER A 138 -12.94 -12.28 9.88
N PRO A 139 -13.30 -13.36 10.59
CA PRO A 139 -13.89 -14.53 9.95
C PRO A 139 -15.12 -14.20 9.11
N GLU A 140 -15.95 -13.26 9.57
CA GLU A 140 -17.14 -12.79 8.87
C GLU A 140 -16.77 -12.02 7.58
N GLU A 141 -15.74 -11.18 7.64
CA GLU A 141 -15.22 -10.48 6.47
C GLU A 141 -14.63 -11.47 5.45
N MET A 142 -13.84 -12.47 5.90
CA MET A 142 -13.29 -13.50 5.01
C MET A 142 -14.41 -14.26 4.30
N ALA A 143 -15.43 -14.70 5.03
CA ALA A 143 -16.59 -15.40 4.47
C ALA A 143 -17.35 -14.51 3.46
N TRP A 144 -17.58 -13.24 3.81
CA TRP A 144 -18.27 -12.28 2.95
C TRP A 144 -17.49 -12.01 1.65
N TYR A 145 -16.18 -11.82 1.70
CA TYR A 145 -15.35 -11.62 0.50
C TYR A 145 -15.25 -12.88 -0.36
N ALA A 146 -15.22 -14.07 0.24
CA ALA A 146 -15.25 -15.34 -0.49
C ALA A 146 -16.57 -15.56 -1.20
N ASP A 147 -17.70 -15.26 -0.56
CA ASP A 147 -19.04 -15.32 -1.14
C ASP A 147 -19.17 -14.38 -2.34
N ILE A 148 -18.73 -13.14 -2.18
CA ILE A 148 -18.73 -12.14 -3.26
C ILE A 148 -17.82 -12.58 -4.42
N ALA A 149 -16.66 -13.14 -4.12
CA ALA A 149 -15.78 -13.67 -5.15
C ALA A 149 -16.51 -14.72 -6.00
N ALA A 150 -17.17 -15.67 -5.35
CA ALA A 150 -17.94 -16.69 -6.05
C ALA A 150 -19.08 -16.11 -6.91
N GLN A 151 -19.83 -15.13 -6.37
CA GLN A 151 -20.94 -14.47 -7.09
C GLN A 151 -20.45 -13.71 -8.35
N HIS A 152 -19.24 -13.14 -8.32
CA HIS A 152 -18.65 -12.38 -9.42
C HIS A 152 -17.68 -13.19 -10.30
N GLY A 153 -17.53 -14.50 -10.07
CA GLY A 153 -16.61 -15.36 -10.82
C GLY A 153 -15.14 -14.97 -10.64
N LEU A 154 -14.80 -14.42 -9.46
CA LEU A 154 -13.44 -14.10 -9.06
C LEU A 154 -12.84 -15.28 -8.29
N PHE A 155 -11.52 -15.48 -8.42
CA PHE A 155 -10.83 -16.39 -7.53
C PHE A 155 -10.40 -15.68 -6.24
N CYS A 156 -10.28 -16.43 -5.16
CA CYS A 156 -9.77 -15.94 -3.89
C CYS A 156 -8.25 -16.04 -3.84
N THR A 157 -7.61 -15.11 -3.17
CA THR A 157 -6.22 -15.21 -2.75
C THR A 157 -6.09 -15.01 -1.24
N CYS A 158 -4.92 -15.31 -0.73
CA CYS A 158 -4.57 -15.12 0.67
C CYS A 158 -3.26 -14.35 0.81
N GLY A 159 -3.13 -13.59 1.90
CA GLY A 159 -1.90 -12.87 2.20
C GLY A 159 -1.78 -12.43 3.65
N SER A 160 -0.59 -12.60 4.22
CA SER A 160 -0.28 -12.08 5.56
C SER A 160 0.01 -10.59 5.55
N ASP A 161 0.39 -10.03 4.41
CA ASP A 161 0.90 -8.65 4.27
C ASP A 161 2.14 -8.40 5.16
N PHE A 162 2.97 -9.43 5.32
CA PHE A 162 4.22 -9.35 6.06
C PHE A 162 5.20 -8.37 5.40
N HIS A 163 5.76 -7.47 6.19
CA HIS A 163 6.69 -6.43 5.73
C HIS A 163 8.01 -6.45 6.52
N GLY A 164 8.29 -7.52 7.24
CA GLY A 164 9.43 -7.63 8.15
C GLY A 164 9.06 -7.24 9.59
N GLU A 165 9.75 -7.84 10.54
CA GLU A 165 9.51 -7.68 11.98
C GLU A 165 9.70 -6.24 12.48
N ILE A 166 10.54 -5.44 11.79
CA ILE A 166 10.77 -4.04 12.16
C ILE A 166 9.58 -3.15 11.77
N ILE A 167 8.87 -3.48 10.66
CA ILE A 167 7.79 -2.66 10.12
C ILE A 167 6.43 -3.12 10.64
N LYS A 168 6.22 -4.44 10.73
CA LYS A 168 5.00 -5.09 11.22
C LYS A 168 5.36 -6.23 12.14
N PRO A 169 5.75 -5.95 13.39
CA PRO A 169 6.21 -6.97 14.33
C PRO A 169 5.12 -7.97 14.75
N ASP A 170 3.87 -7.59 14.57
CA ASP A 170 2.67 -8.38 14.91
C ASP A 170 2.14 -9.23 13.75
N ILE A 171 2.79 -9.18 12.58
CA ILE A 171 2.39 -9.95 11.39
C ILE A 171 3.48 -10.99 11.08
N ALA A 172 3.17 -12.27 11.22
CA ALA A 172 4.08 -13.33 10.83
C ALA A 172 3.91 -13.72 9.35
N LEU A 173 5.01 -14.11 8.70
CA LEU A 173 4.98 -14.57 7.32
C LEU A 173 4.14 -15.85 7.20
N GLY A 174 3.15 -15.82 6.30
CA GLY A 174 2.29 -16.96 6.00
C GLY A 174 1.13 -17.19 6.98
N THR A 175 1.25 -16.78 8.24
CA THR A 175 0.22 -17.02 9.27
C THR A 175 -0.51 -15.76 9.76
N GLY A 176 -0.03 -14.58 9.35
CA GLY A 176 -0.68 -13.32 9.66
C GLY A 176 -0.56 -12.90 11.13
N ARG A 177 -1.48 -12.03 11.57
CA ARG A 177 -1.55 -11.50 12.93
C ARG A 177 -2.03 -12.59 13.89
N ASN A 178 -1.26 -12.92 14.93
CA ASN A 178 -1.61 -13.93 15.94
C ASN A 178 -2.01 -15.27 15.34
N HIS A 179 -1.41 -15.65 14.21
CA HIS A 179 -1.76 -16.87 13.47
C HIS A 179 -3.23 -16.93 13.02
N SER A 180 -3.86 -15.77 12.79
CA SER A 180 -5.28 -15.66 12.41
C SER A 180 -5.58 -16.06 10.97
N LEU A 181 -4.55 -16.14 10.12
CA LEU A 181 -4.73 -16.48 8.70
C LEU A 181 -4.90 -17.98 8.55
N CYS A 182 -6.13 -18.45 8.63
CA CYS A 182 -6.50 -19.82 8.29
C CYS A 182 -6.93 -19.87 6.83
N LEU A 183 -6.30 -20.76 6.07
CA LEU A 183 -6.68 -21.01 4.68
C LEU A 183 -7.69 -22.16 4.67
N PRO A 184 -8.74 -22.09 3.83
CA PRO A 184 -9.54 -23.27 3.54
C PRO A 184 -8.68 -24.32 2.84
N ASP A 185 -9.00 -25.59 3.07
CA ASP A 185 -8.24 -26.74 2.54
C ASP A 185 -8.22 -26.80 1.00
N GLU A 186 -9.08 -26.02 0.33
CA GLU A 186 -9.27 -25.98 -1.13
C GLU A 186 -9.04 -24.56 -1.69
N LEU A 187 -7.84 -24.02 -1.57
CA LEU A 187 -7.44 -22.80 -2.26
C LEU A 187 -6.52 -23.09 -3.44
#